data_0b46618e0732bcb73901742ccac07372
#
_entry.id   0b46618e0732bcb73901742ccac07372
#
_cell.length_a   1.000
_cell.length_b   1.000
_cell.length_c   1.000
_cell.angle_alpha   90.00
_cell.angle_beta   90.00
_cell.angle_gamma   90.00
#
_symmetry.space_group_name_H-M   'P 1'
#
loop_
_entity.id
_entity.type
_entity.pdbx_description
1 polymer ?
#
loop_
_entity_poly.entity_id
_entity_poly.type
_entity_poly.pdbx_seq_one_letter_code
_entity_poly.pdbx_strand_id
1 'polypeptide(L)'
;MSKLLRSRVPAIAALSLTLLTVPVAFAQKVKLATSMGDIVVELDAAKAPKTVDKFLQYVKAGHYDGTVFHRVIDNFMIQGGGMTADLKEKPTRAPIGLESRTGLTNQRGTVAMARTSNPNSATAQFFINVKDNAFLNQAQAQDGNGYAVFGKVISGMDVVDKIKVVRTGPGDVPATPVTIKKATVEK
;
A
#
# COMPACT_ATOMS: atom_id res chain seq x y z
N MET A 1 51.58 -14.23 -68.65
CA MET A 1 50.15 -14.34 -68.25
C MET A 1 50.10 -14.81 -66.79
N SER A 2 49.97 -13.88 -65.87
CA SER A 2 49.95 -14.17 -64.43
C SER A 2 48.55 -13.96 -63.87
N LYS A 3 47.91 -15.02 -63.35
CA LYS A 3 46.56 -14.98 -62.74
C LYS A 3 46.74 -14.67 -61.25
N LEU A 4 46.24 -13.49 -60.85
CA LEU A 4 46.09 -13.07 -59.48
C LEU A 4 44.93 -13.77 -58.80
N LEU A 5 45.20 -14.65 -57.86
CA LEU A 5 44.19 -15.31 -56.99
C LEU A 5 43.77 -14.30 -55.91
N ARG A 6 42.49 -13.82 -55.96
CA ARG A 6 41.88 -13.01 -54.89
C ARG A 6 41.34 -13.94 -53.80
N SER A 7 41.98 -13.96 -52.68
CA SER A 7 41.50 -14.59 -51.44
C SER A 7 40.32 -13.79 -50.89
N ARG A 8 39.16 -14.46 -50.76
CA ARG A 8 37.98 -13.91 -50.05
C ARG A 8 38.06 -14.35 -48.57
N VAL A 9 38.27 -13.42 -47.69
CA VAL A 9 38.15 -13.65 -46.23
C VAL A 9 36.68 -13.48 -45.85
N PRO A 10 36.03 -14.47 -45.21
CA PRO A 10 34.67 -14.28 -44.70
C PRO A 10 34.68 -13.43 -43.46
N ALA A 11 33.87 -12.36 -43.47
CA ALA A 11 33.62 -11.52 -42.29
C ALA A 11 32.71 -12.28 -41.31
N ILE A 12 33.23 -12.66 -40.16
CA ILE A 12 32.47 -13.23 -39.06
C ILE A 12 31.77 -12.07 -38.35
N ALA A 13 30.46 -11.94 -38.54
CA ALA A 13 29.66 -11.00 -37.77
C ALA A 13 29.46 -11.53 -36.35
N ALA A 14 30.12 -10.90 -35.37
CA ALA A 14 29.93 -11.19 -33.96
C ALA A 14 28.60 -10.60 -33.52
N LEU A 15 27.62 -11.45 -33.27
CA LEU A 15 26.32 -11.07 -32.70
C LEU A 15 26.49 -10.85 -31.19
N SER A 16 26.61 -9.59 -30.78
CA SER A 16 26.69 -9.19 -29.37
C SER A 16 25.33 -9.32 -28.71
N LEU A 17 25.13 -10.37 -27.93
CA LEU A 17 23.92 -10.57 -27.11
C LEU A 17 24.01 -9.68 -25.86
N THR A 18 23.35 -8.52 -25.90
CA THR A 18 23.20 -7.64 -24.72
C THR A 18 22.19 -8.26 -23.76
N LEU A 19 22.65 -8.80 -22.64
CA LEU A 19 21.78 -9.22 -21.53
C LEU A 19 21.18 -7.95 -20.92
N LEU A 20 19.90 -7.72 -21.15
CA LEU A 20 19.09 -6.74 -20.42
C LEU A 20 18.84 -7.29 -19.01
N THR A 21 19.60 -6.82 -18.03
CA THR A 21 19.32 -7.07 -16.62
C THR A 21 18.10 -6.22 -16.23
N VAL A 22 16.93 -6.86 -16.13
CA VAL A 22 15.74 -6.25 -15.56
C VAL A 22 15.99 -6.11 -14.05
N PRO A 23 15.98 -4.92 -13.47
CA PRO A 23 16.12 -4.77 -12.02
C PRO A 23 14.94 -5.48 -11.35
N VAL A 24 15.22 -6.45 -10.50
CA VAL A 24 14.22 -7.06 -9.62
C VAL A 24 13.85 -5.98 -8.59
N ALA A 25 12.70 -5.36 -8.79
CA ALA A 25 12.15 -4.44 -7.79
C ALA A 25 11.73 -5.27 -6.57
N PHE A 26 12.51 -5.26 -5.52
CA PHE A 26 12.09 -5.84 -4.24
C PHE A 26 10.85 -5.09 -3.75
N ALA A 27 9.83 -5.84 -3.35
CA ALA A 27 8.63 -5.27 -2.75
C ALA A 27 9.04 -4.49 -1.49
N GLN A 28 8.70 -3.20 -1.45
CA GLN A 28 9.01 -2.35 -0.30
C GLN A 28 8.13 -2.73 0.88
N LYS A 29 8.71 -2.76 2.07
CA LYS A 29 8.01 -3.07 3.31
C LYS A 29 7.96 -1.84 4.20
N VAL A 30 6.85 -1.69 4.93
CA VAL A 30 6.68 -0.64 5.94
C VAL A 30 6.28 -1.29 7.24
N LYS A 31 7.03 -0.97 8.30
CA LYS A 31 6.67 -1.34 9.66
C LYS A 31 5.90 -0.21 10.32
N LEU A 32 4.74 -0.54 10.86
CA LEU A 32 3.93 0.31 11.73
C LEU A 32 4.12 -0.18 13.17
N ALA A 33 4.95 0.49 13.95
CA ALA A 33 5.09 0.23 15.37
C ALA A 33 3.89 0.85 16.10
N THR A 34 2.97 0.03 16.61
CA THR A 34 1.76 0.52 17.27
C THR A 34 1.84 0.39 18.80
N SER A 35 0.87 0.96 19.50
CA SER A 35 0.72 0.76 20.96
C SER A 35 0.35 -0.68 21.34
N MET A 36 -0.07 -1.51 20.36
CA MET A 36 -0.49 -2.90 20.60
C MET A 36 0.45 -3.94 19.97
N GLY A 37 1.54 -3.51 19.34
CA GLY A 37 2.54 -4.36 18.66
C GLY A 37 2.86 -3.86 17.25
N ASP A 38 3.78 -4.54 16.59
CA ASP A 38 4.25 -4.19 15.26
C ASP A 38 3.39 -4.85 14.18
N ILE A 39 3.11 -4.10 13.10
CA ILE A 39 2.45 -4.58 11.90
C ILE A 39 3.38 -4.28 10.72
N VAL A 40 3.72 -5.29 9.92
CA VAL A 40 4.55 -5.11 8.72
C VAL A 40 3.69 -5.28 7.48
N VAL A 41 3.71 -4.27 6.63
CA VAL A 41 2.98 -4.21 5.35
C VAL A 41 3.95 -4.32 4.20
N GLU A 42 3.72 -5.27 3.30
CA GLU A 42 4.38 -5.36 2.01
C GLU A 42 3.57 -4.58 0.97
N LEU A 43 4.24 -3.69 0.22
CA LEU A 43 3.61 -2.77 -0.73
C LEU A 43 3.72 -3.31 -2.16
N ASP A 44 2.65 -3.19 -2.94
CA ASP A 44 2.60 -3.61 -4.35
C ASP A 44 2.69 -2.41 -5.30
N ALA A 45 3.91 -1.90 -5.49
CA ALA A 45 4.18 -0.78 -6.38
C ALA A 45 3.97 -1.12 -7.87
N ALA A 46 4.00 -2.40 -8.25
CA ALA A 46 3.74 -2.82 -9.62
C ALA A 46 2.26 -2.66 -9.98
N LYS A 47 1.37 -2.88 -9.01
CA LYS A 47 -0.08 -2.78 -9.20
C LYS A 47 -0.65 -1.40 -8.87
N ALA A 48 -0.17 -0.75 -7.82
CA ALA A 48 -0.68 0.54 -7.35
C ALA A 48 0.45 1.58 -7.16
N PRO A 49 1.18 1.96 -8.24
CA PRO A 49 2.40 2.76 -8.13
C PRO A 49 2.17 4.14 -7.51
N LYS A 50 1.10 4.85 -7.88
CA LYS A 50 0.81 6.19 -7.34
C LYS A 50 0.41 6.14 -5.86
N THR A 51 -0.36 5.11 -5.50
CA THR A 51 -0.81 4.90 -4.13
C THR A 51 0.36 4.53 -3.23
N VAL A 52 1.22 3.60 -3.67
CA VAL A 52 2.42 3.22 -2.93
C VAL A 52 3.38 4.40 -2.77
N ASP A 53 3.65 5.15 -3.84
CA ASP A 53 4.50 6.36 -3.76
C ASP A 53 3.94 7.37 -2.77
N LYS A 54 2.65 7.68 -2.82
CA LYS A 54 1.98 8.58 -1.88
C LYS A 54 2.11 8.11 -0.43
N PHE A 55 1.85 6.83 -0.17
CA PHE A 55 1.97 6.24 1.17
C PHE A 55 3.42 6.34 1.69
N LEU A 56 4.40 6.01 0.86
CA LEU A 56 5.82 6.12 1.22
C LEU A 56 6.27 7.56 1.47
N GLN A 57 5.74 8.54 0.74
CA GLN A 57 6.00 9.96 1.01
C GLN A 57 5.53 10.36 2.41
N TYR A 58 4.37 9.86 2.85
CA TYR A 58 3.86 10.10 4.20
C TYR A 58 4.69 9.36 5.27
N VAL A 59 5.10 8.12 5.02
CA VAL A 59 6.00 7.36 5.92
C VAL A 59 7.32 8.11 6.10
N LYS A 60 7.98 8.49 5.01
CA LYS A 60 9.27 9.20 5.03
C LYS A 60 9.18 10.59 5.69
N ALA A 61 8.04 11.24 5.60
CA ALA A 61 7.78 12.53 6.24
C ALA A 61 7.39 12.40 7.73
N GLY A 62 7.31 11.19 8.30
CA GLY A 62 6.86 10.96 9.67
C GLY A 62 5.39 11.33 9.91
N HIS A 63 4.58 11.43 8.86
CA HIS A 63 3.18 11.82 8.97
C HIS A 63 2.38 10.87 9.87
N TYR A 64 2.64 9.58 9.76
CA TYR A 64 1.91 8.56 10.52
C TYR A 64 2.31 8.48 11.99
N ASP A 65 3.46 9.05 12.37
CA ASP A 65 3.93 9.06 13.74
C ASP A 65 2.96 9.86 14.63
N GLY A 66 2.46 9.21 15.69
CA GLY A 66 1.45 9.76 16.59
C GLY A 66 0.01 9.76 16.08
N THR A 67 -0.25 9.23 14.88
CA THR A 67 -1.63 9.03 14.41
C THR A 67 -2.26 7.80 15.07
N VAL A 68 -3.60 7.74 15.04
CA VAL A 68 -4.36 6.63 15.63
C VAL A 68 -5.17 5.87 14.60
N PHE A 69 -5.53 4.63 14.95
CA PHE A 69 -6.66 3.95 14.33
C PHE A 69 -7.93 4.55 14.92
N HIS A 70 -8.50 5.52 14.22
CA HIS A 70 -9.62 6.34 14.68
C HIS A 70 -10.99 5.72 14.40
N ARG A 71 -11.04 4.65 13.59
CA ARG A 71 -12.26 3.90 13.31
C ARG A 71 -11.95 2.41 13.22
N VAL A 72 -12.59 1.64 14.09
CA VAL A 72 -12.38 0.20 14.23
C VAL A 72 -13.71 -0.51 14.24
N ILE A 73 -13.93 -1.38 13.27
CA ILE A 73 -15.14 -2.19 13.17
C ILE A 73 -14.73 -3.66 13.06
N ASP A 74 -15.07 -4.45 14.09
CA ASP A 74 -14.89 -5.91 14.02
C ASP A 74 -15.68 -6.48 12.83
N ASN A 75 -15.15 -7.52 12.21
CA ASN A 75 -15.70 -8.09 10.97
C ASN A 75 -15.81 -7.13 9.77
N PHE A 76 -15.00 -6.05 9.74
CA PHE A 76 -14.89 -5.17 8.59
C PHE A 76 -13.45 -4.69 8.37
N MET A 77 -13.00 -3.64 9.07
CA MET A 77 -11.67 -3.05 8.88
C MET A 77 -11.23 -2.25 10.11
N ILE A 78 -9.93 -1.95 10.18
CA ILE A 78 -9.37 -0.93 11.07
C ILE A 78 -8.81 0.20 10.21
N GLN A 79 -9.26 1.44 10.44
CA GLN A 79 -8.89 2.62 9.65
C GLN A 79 -8.09 3.61 10.48
N GLY A 80 -7.01 4.13 9.91
CA GLY A 80 -6.11 5.06 10.60
C GLY A 80 -5.30 5.94 9.66
N GLY A 81 -4.27 6.59 10.21
CA GLY A 81 -3.27 7.36 9.47
C GLY A 81 -3.64 8.81 9.14
N GLY A 82 -4.79 9.31 9.59
CA GLY A 82 -5.21 10.69 9.32
C GLY A 82 -5.37 11.56 10.55
N MET A 83 -5.55 10.98 11.73
CA MET A 83 -5.95 11.73 12.93
C MET A 83 -4.98 11.50 14.09
N THR A 84 -4.82 12.50 14.92
CA THR A 84 -4.13 12.44 16.21
C THR A 84 -5.03 11.80 17.28
N ALA A 85 -4.49 11.54 18.49
CA ALA A 85 -5.25 10.90 19.57
C ALA A 85 -6.43 11.74 20.08
N ASP A 86 -6.40 13.06 19.87
CA ASP A 86 -7.50 14.00 20.15
C ASP A 86 -8.45 14.16 18.94
N LEU A 87 -8.36 13.27 17.96
CA LEU A 87 -9.20 13.19 16.76
C LEU A 87 -9.12 14.42 15.85
N LYS A 88 -8.03 15.16 15.91
CA LYS A 88 -7.76 16.25 14.96
C LYS A 88 -7.11 15.68 13.69
N GLU A 89 -7.60 16.11 12.54
CA GLU A 89 -6.98 15.75 11.26
C GLU A 89 -5.58 16.37 11.12
N LYS A 90 -4.61 15.56 10.69
CA LYS A 90 -3.29 16.07 10.32
C LYS A 90 -3.34 16.66 8.90
N PRO A 91 -2.61 17.75 8.63
CA PRO A 91 -2.51 18.31 7.28
C PRO A 91 -2.07 17.27 6.25
N THR A 92 -2.71 17.25 5.10
CA THR A 92 -2.43 16.29 4.05
C THR A 92 -1.88 16.96 2.79
N ARG A 93 -1.21 16.18 1.95
CA ARG A 93 -0.80 16.57 0.59
C ARG A 93 -1.99 16.49 -0.34
N ALA A 94 -1.85 17.01 -1.57
CA ALA A 94 -2.86 16.88 -2.61
C ALA A 94 -3.31 15.42 -2.79
N PRO A 95 -4.60 15.16 -3.06
CA PRO A 95 -5.13 13.82 -3.28
C PRO A 95 -4.56 13.17 -4.54
N ILE A 96 -4.78 11.86 -4.68
CA ILE A 96 -4.35 11.07 -5.83
C ILE A 96 -5.55 10.48 -6.59
N GLY A 97 -5.34 10.20 -7.87
CA GLY A 97 -6.29 9.43 -8.67
C GLY A 97 -6.42 7.99 -8.18
N LEU A 98 -7.63 7.46 -8.25
CA LEU A 98 -7.97 6.12 -7.79
C LEU A 98 -7.26 5.02 -8.62
N GLU A 99 -6.64 4.07 -7.94
CA GLU A 99 -6.03 2.87 -8.53
C GLU A 99 -6.73 1.59 -8.05
N SER A 100 -8.05 1.48 -8.24
CA SER A 100 -8.84 0.30 -7.82
C SER A 100 -8.95 -0.79 -8.89
N ARG A 101 -8.55 -0.51 -10.15
CA ARG A 101 -8.66 -1.43 -11.30
C ARG A 101 -7.35 -2.22 -11.54
N THR A 102 -6.70 -2.65 -10.49
CA THR A 102 -5.38 -3.28 -10.54
C THR A 102 -5.42 -4.81 -10.50
N GLY A 103 -6.60 -5.38 -10.28
CA GLY A 103 -6.81 -6.81 -10.01
C GLY A 103 -6.55 -7.20 -8.56
N LEU A 104 -6.07 -6.28 -7.70
CA LEU A 104 -6.01 -6.50 -6.26
C LEU A 104 -7.40 -6.40 -5.64
N THR A 105 -7.68 -7.25 -4.66
CA THR A 105 -8.99 -7.35 -4.00
C THR A 105 -8.88 -7.08 -2.51
N ASN A 106 -9.99 -6.61 -1.91
CA ASN A 106 -10.07 -6.29 -0.48
C ASN A 106 -10.28 -7.57 0.35
N GLN A 107 -9.27 -8.44 0.35
CA GLN A 107 -9.23 -9.65 1.18
C GLN A 107 -8.69 -9.33 2.58
N ARG A 108 -8.94 -10.25 3.53
CA ARG A 108 -8.35 -10.15 4.88
C ARG A 108 -6.84 -9.95 4.82
N GLY A 109 -6.35 -8.97 5.59
CA GLY A 109 -4.94 -8.60 5.66
C GLY A 109 -4.49 -7.62 4.59
N THR A 110 -5.30 -7.31 3.57
CA THR A 110 -4.92 -6.29 2.58
C THR A 110 -5.08 -4.88 3.14
N VAL A 111 -4.26 -3.97 2.62
CA VAL A 111 -4.24 -2.54 2.99
C VAL A 111 -4.73 -1.73 1.80
N ALA A 112 -5.73 -0.88 2.04
CA ALA A 112 -6.33 -0.04 1.00
C ALA A 112 -6.45 1.42 1.44
N MET A 113 -6.47 2.34 0.46
CA MET A 113 -6.65 3.78 0.74
C MET A 113 -8.10 4.10 1.07
N ALA A 114 -8.30 4.83 2.18
CA ALA A 114 -9.56 5.45 2.46
C ALA A 114 -9.77 6.69 1.57
N ARG A 115 -11.04 6.97 1.24
CA ARG A 115 -11.46 8.11 0.43
C ARG A 115 -12.87 8.59 0.82
N THR A 116 -13.25 9.76 0.37
CA THR A 116 -14.64 10.24 0.44
C THR A 116 -15.49 9.62 -0.71
N SER A 117 -16.68 10.12 -0.92
CA SER A 117 -17.51 9.77 -2.08
C SER A 117 -16.86 10.13 -3.42
N ASN A 118 -15.96 11.14 -3.44
CA ASN A 118 -15.13 11.41 -4.62
C ASN A 118 -14.04 10.32 -4.76
N PRO A 119 -14.03 9.56 -5.85
CA PRO A 119 -13.05 8.47 -6.03
C PRO A 119 -11.59 8.95 -6.05
N ASN A 120 -11.33 10.20 -6.42
CA ASN A 120 -10.00 10.80 -6.51
C ASN A 120 -9.66 11.66 -5.29
N SER A 121 -10.18 11.34 -4.10
CA SER A 121 -9.96 12.11 -2.87
C SER A 121 -9.00 11.48 -1.87
N ALA A 122 -8.39 10.34 -2.20
CA ALA A 122 -7.47 9.66 -1.29
C ALA A 122 -6.24 10.51 -0.99
N THR A 123 -5.89 10.64 0.30
CA THR A 123 -4.72 11.40 0.77
C THR A 123 -3.81 10.53 1.63
N ALA A 124 -3.96 10.56 2.97
CA ALA A 124 -3.10 9.84 3.93
C ALA A 124 -3.78 8.65 4.58
N GLN A 125 -5.11 8.68 4.75
CA GLN A 125 -5.82 7.67 5.49
C GLN A 125 -5.85 6.33 4.75
N PHE A 126 -5.64 5.25 5.48
CA PHE A 126 -5.69 3.88 4.98
C PHE A 126 -6.51 2.99 5.93
N PHE A 127 -6.87 1.82 5.46
CA PHE A 127 -7.48 0.79 6.31
C PHE A 127 -6.87 -0.59 6.04
N ILE A 128 -6.92 -1.45 7.05
CA ILE A 128 -6.54 -2.85 6.94
C ILE A 128 -7.83 -3.68 7.03
N ASN A 129 -8.06 -4.51 6.02
CA ASN A 129 -9.20 -5.41 5.99
C ASN A 129 -9.01 -6.53 7.03
N VAL A 130 -9.99 -6.71 7.95
CA VAL A 130 -9.92 -7.77 8.96
C VAL A 130 -10.68 -9.02 8.55
N LYS A 131 -11.39 -8.95 7.42
CA LYS A 131 -12.00 -10.07 6.69
C LYS A 131 -12.02 -9.77 5.20
N ASP A 132 -12.55 -10.69 4.40
CA ASP A 132 -12.78 -10.47 2.97
C ASP A 132 -13.99 -9.54 2.78
N ASN A 133 -13.75 -8.38 2.16
CA ASN A 133 -14.71 -7.32 1.92
C ASN A 133 -14.94 -7.12 0.41
N ALA A 134 -15.47 -8.15 -0.26
CA ALA A 134 -15.67 -8.14 -1.72
C ALA A 134 -16.46 -6.92 -2.23
N PHE A 135 -17.40 -6.40 -1.44
CA PHE A 135 -18.18 -5.20 -1.78
C PHE A 135 -17.37 -3.90 -1.88
N LEU A 136 -16.10 -3.91 -1.44
CA LEU A 136 -15.16 -2.80 -1.63
C LEU A 136 -14.35 -2.92 -2.92
N ASN A 137 -14.42 -4.05 -3.62
CA ASN A 137 -13.74 -4.24 -4.89
C ASN A 137 -14.47 -3.45 -5.98
N GLN A 138 -13.70 -2.95 -6.96
CA GLN A 138 -14.26 -2.12 -8.03
C GLN A 138 -15.48 -2.76 -8.73
N ALA A 139 -15.44 -4.07 -9.02
CA ALA A 139 -16.49 -4.76 -9.73
C ALA A 139 -17.78 -4.96 -8.89
N GLN A 140 -17.69 -4.93 -7.55
CA GLN A 140 -18.81 -5.16 -6.62
C GLN A 140 -19.18 -3.90 -5.82
N ALA A 141 -18.40 -2.83 -5.93
CA ALA A 141 -18.67 -1.60 -5.20
C ALA A 141 -19.93 -0.90 -5.73
N GLN A 142 -20.77 -0.45 -4.81
CA GLN A 142 -22.03 0.24 -5.14
C GLN A 142 -21.83 1.50 -6.00
N ASP A 143 -20.71 2.19 -5.80
CA ASP A 143 -20.34 3.39 -6.58
C ASP A 143 -19.58 3.06 -7.89
N GLY A 144 -19.36 1.78 -8.20
CA GLY A 144 -18.61 1.32 -9.37
C GLY A 144 -17.11 1.63 -9.35
N ASN A 145 -16.61 2.23 -8.27
CA ASN A 145 -15.21 2.66 -8.15
C ASN A 145 -14.37 1.79 -7.20
N GLY A 146 -14.95 1.39 -6.06
CA GLY A 146 -14.27 0.60 -5.04
C GLY A 146 -13.12 1.33 -4.35
N TYR A 147 -12.22 0.56 -3.71
CA TYR A 147 -11.10 1.08 -2.93
C TYR A 147 -9.78 0.48 -3.43
N ALA A 148 -8.76 1.32 -3.54
CA ALA A 148 -7.46 0.93 -4.07
C ALA A 148 -6.65 0.14 -3.03
N VAL A 149 -6.57 -1.18 -3.20
CA VAL A 149 -5.61 -2.02 -2.46
C VAL A 149 -4.21 -1.75 -2.98
N PHE A 150 -3.25 -1.56 -2.08
CA PHE A 150 -1.87 -1.23 -2.45
C PHE A 150 -0.81 -2.03 -1.68
N GLY A 151 -1.24 -2.93 -0.80
CA GLY A 151 -0.34 -3.78 -0.03
C GLY A 151 -1.08 -4.80 0.82
N LYS A 152 -0.31 -5.59 1.56
CA LYS A 152 -0.83 -6.60 2.47
C LYS A 152 0.02 -6.69 3.74
N VAL A 153 -0.59 -7.03 4.85
CA VAL A 153 0.10 -7.38 6.08
C VAL A 153 0.80 -8.72 5.90
N ILE A 154 2.12 -8.75 6.11
CA ILE A 154 2.95 -9.96 6.04
C ILE A 154 3.42 -10.42 7.43
N SER A 155 3.31 -9.55 8.46
CA SER A 155 3.56 -9.87 9.86
C SER A 155 2.70 -8.99 10.75
N GLY A 156 2.26 -9.50 11.90
CA GLY A 156 1.44 -8.76 12.86
C GLY A 156 -0.06 -8.83 12.60
N MET A 157 -0.57 -9.82 11.86
CA MET A 157 -2.02 -10.04 11.75
C MET A 157 -2.68 -10.36 13.09
N ASP A 158 -1.97 -10.99 14.04
CA ASP A 158 -2.43 -11.15 15.41
C ASP A 158 -2.59 -9.81 16.14
N VAL A 159 -1.74 -8.82 15.86
CA VAL A 159 -1.87 -7.44 16.36
C VAL A 159 -3.10 -6.78 15.76
N VAL A 160 -3.32 -6.92 14.45
CA VAL A 160 -4.54 -6.43 13.77
C VAL A 160 -5.79 -7.06 14.39
N ASP A 161 -5.77 -8.36 14.71
CA ASP A 161 -6.88 -9.05 15.36
C ASP A 161 -7.13 -8.59 16.80
N LYS A 162 -6.09 -8.22 17.55
CA LYS A 162 -6.24 -7.59 18.87
C LYS A 162 -6.84 -6.18 18.74
N ILE A 163 -6.45 -5.41 17.72
CA ILE A 163 -6.98 -4.07 17.50
C ILE A 163 -8.46 -4.11 17.09
N LYS A 164 -8.87 -5.02 16.19
CA LYS A 164 -10.24 -5.07 15.68
C LYS A 164 -11.31 -5.33 16.76
N VAL A 165 -10.93 -5.91 17.89
CA VAL A 165 -11.83 -6.24 19.01
C VAL A 165 -11.74 -5.29 20.20
N VAL A 166 -11.01 -4.18 20.09
CA VAL A 166 -10.98 -3.16 21.15
C VAL A 166 -12.37 -2.57 21.34
N ARG A 167 -12.69 -2.20 22.56
CA ARG A 167 -13.94 -1.49 22.86
C ARG A 167 -13.99 -0.17 22.11
N THR A 168 -15.08 0.09 21.38
CA THR A 168 -15.34 1.32 20.64
C THR A 168 -16.53 2.09 21.25
N GLY A 169 -16.55 3.40 21.02
CA GLY A 169 -17.64 4.31 21.31
C GLY A 169 -18.36 4.77 20.05
N PRO A 170 -19.09 5.90 20.14
CA PRO A 170 -19.77 6.49 18.98
C PRO A 170 -18.82 6.70 17.78
N GLY A 171 -19.28 6.40 16.57
CA GLY A 171 -18.49 6.52 15.35
C GLY A 171 -17.41 5.44 15.20
N ASP A 172 -17.53 4.33 15.93
CA ASP A 172 -16.56 3.22 15.91
C ASP A 172 -15.16 3.63 16.40
N VAL A 173 -15.06 4.71 17.20
CA VAL A 173 -13.81 5.22 17.74
C VAL A 173 -13.36 4.36 18.92
N PRO A 174 -12.10 3.84 18.95
CA PRO A 174 -11.57 3.11 20.10
C PRO A 174 -11.65 3.95 21.40
N ALA A 175 -12.22 3.36 22.46
CA ALA A 175 -12.34 4.00 23.77
C ALA A 175 -10.96 4.34 24.39
N THR A 176 -9.95 3.54 24.08
CA THR A 176 -8.54 3.85 24.36
C THR A 176 -7.82 3.99 23.03
N PRO A 177 -7.13 5.11 22.76
CA PRO A 177 -6.47 5.32 21.49
C PRO A 177 -5.46 4.22 21.14
N VAL A 178 -5.59 3.65 19.95
CA VAL A 178 -4.59 2.74 19.38
C VAL A 178 -3.68 3.53 18.46
N THR A 179 -2.47 3.81 18.93
CA THR A 179 -1.55 4.77 18.28
C THR A 179 -0.53 4.06 17.40
N ILE A 180 -0.29 4.59 16.23
CA ILE A 180 0.90 4.30 15.41
C ILE A 180 2.02 5.17 15.99
N LYS A 181 2.91 4.55 16.78
CA LYS A 181 4.04 5.26 17.41
C LYS A 181 5.06 5.71 16.38
N LYS A 182 5.29 4.86 15.38
CA LYS A 182 6.23 5.13 14.29
C LYS A 182 5.92 4.29 13.06
N ALA A 183 6.09 4.89 11.87
CA ALA A 183 6.08 4.20 10.60
C ALA A 183 7.47 4.28 9.94
N THR A 184 8.05 3.15 9.54
CA THR A 184 9.39 3.09 8.93
C THR A 184 9.41 2.19 7.71
N VAL A 185 10.14 2.61 6.66
CA VAL A 185 10.45 1.74 5.52
C VAL A 185 11.50 0.74 5.98
N GLU A 186 11.24 -0.56 5.79
CA GLU A 186 12.22 -1.61 6.02
C GLU A 186 13.05 -1.87 4.76
N LYS A 187 14.30 -2.24 4.96
CA LYS A 187 15.25 -2.60 3.90
C LYS A 187 15.10 -4.05 3.51
#